data_854157be88bd7d17198c5e0be10045a3
#
_entry.id   854157be88bd7d17198c5e0be10045a3
#
_cell.length_a   1.000
_cell.length_b   1.000
_cell.length_c   1.000
_cell.angle_alpha   90.00
_cell.angle_beta   90.00
_cell.angle_gamma   90.00
#
_symmetry.space_group_name_H-M   'P 1'
#
loop_
_entity.id
_entity.type
_entity.pdbx_description
1 polymer ?
#
loop_
_entity_poly.entity_id
_entity_poly.type
_entity_poly.pdbx_seq_one_letter_code
_entity_poly.pdbx_strand_id
1 'polypeptide(L)'
;MSGPGNFGSSIRNFSIRLGLLIVCCAMWSTLLEENGIAVVPVDGAQVTLRRGSQRATFTVVTTSSRVHPSDVTEPPARNALLIAPALSETAAQRARSRGWSAIPDDGPAWVLFHGREIKLKRPELATGFQQQSRRGRPGWGIFSVLRALLALEGGARQRELVEFANVSQPRISQALSELATHDLVGRVPAGWTVTDKAEAITWWVDHYPGPGGLASHWYGLDPVVEQAFRVYELLAAKRSRPAVSGDVAADLVAPWRSPAYALVYAERGADLAAAGLTPAAAEDATLTLVLPADRAVWPMGQTPLTFGLTGYGDVERAGALQVLYDLNHASGPDADDAARAWLDWMLLPGPVI
;
A
#
# COMPACT_ATOMS: atom_id res chain seq x y z
N MET A 1 -48.64 25.46 -24.54
CA MET A 1 -47.56 24.64 -25.06
C MET A 1 -46.41 24.71 -24.07
N SER A 2 -46.36 23.71 -23.17
CA SER A 2 -45.44 23.67 -22.05
C SER A 2 -44.28 22.75 -22.42
N GLY A 3 -43.06 23.27 -22.39
CA GLY A 3 -41.83 22.49 -22.58
C GLY A 3 -41.41 21.80 -21.29
N PRO A 4 -40.82 20.59 -21.36
CA PRO A 4 -40.44 19.84 -20.16
C PRO A 4 -39.14 20.34 -19.54
N GLY A 5 -39.20 20.48 -18.23
CA GLY A 5 -38.04 20.87 -17.39
C GLY A 5 -36.92 19.84 -17.38
N ASN A 6 -35.75 20.38 -17.53
CA ASN A 6 -34.47 19.66 -17.52
C ASN A 6 -34.07 19.35 -16.07
N PHE A 7 -34.31 18.12 -15.61
CA PHE A 7 -33.75 17.61 -14.35
C PHE A 7 -32.30 17.21 -14.61
N GLY A 8 -31.38 18.10 -14.28
CA GLY A 8 -29.96 17.84 -14.26
C GLY A 8 -29.60 16.85 -13.15
N SER A 9 -29.35 15.62 -13.55
CA SER A 9 -28.86 14.54 -12.67
C SER A 9 -27.42 14.79 -12.29
N SER A 10 -27.17 15.20 -11.07
CA SER A 10 -25.84 15.15 -10.44
C SER A 10 -25.57 13.73 -9.92
N ILE A 11 -25.35 12.80 -10.83
CA ILE A 11 -24.77 11.49 -10.50
C ILE A 11 -23.26 11.66 -10.66
N ARG A 12 -22.55 11.92 -9.55
CA ARG A 12 -21.10 11.90 -9.54
C ARG A 12 -20.64 10.43 -9.63
N ASN A 13 -20.24 10.05 -10.82
CA ASN A 13 -19.30 9.00 -11.24
C ASN A 13 -19.12 7.78 -10.33
N PHE A 14 -20.07 6.86 -10.31
CA PHE A 14 -19.82 5.46 -10.05
C PHE A 14 -19.56 4.76 -11.39
N SER A 15 -18.30 4.71 -11.82
CA SER A 15 -17.92 3.99 -13.03
C SER A 15 -17.81 2.50 -12.72
N ILE A 16 -18.81 1.73 -13.15
CA ILE A 16 -18.74 0.25 -13.15
C ILE A 16 -17.72 -0.13 -14.23
N ARG A 17 -16.48 -0.39 -13.87
CA ARG A 17 -15.48 -0.96 -14.79
C ARG A 17 -15.43 -2.48 -14.62
N LEU A 18 -15.97 -3.20 -15.60
CA LEU A 18 -16.00 -4.67 -15.69
C LEU A 18 -14.62 -5.35 -15.59
N GLY A 19 -13.52 -4.63 -15.83
CA GLY A 19 -12.16 -5.16 -15.78
C GLY A 19 -11.53 -5.22 -14.38
N LEU A 20 -12.11 -4.57 -13.37
CA LEU A 20 -11.58 -4.54 -11.99
C LEU A 20 -12.13 -5.68 -11.11
N LEU A 21 -13.19 -6.35 -11.55
CA LEU A 21 -13.87 -7.38 -10.77
C LEU A 21 -13.01 -8.63 -10.53
N ILE A 22 -12.11 -8.98 -11.45
CA ILE A 22 -11.37 -10.24 -11.39
C ILE A 22 -10.20 -10.18 -10.40
N VAL A 23 -9.57 -9.04 -10.22
CA VAL A 23 -8.40 -8.88 -9.33
C VAL A 23 -8.78 -8.56 -7.88
N CYS A 24 -9.88 -7.85 -7.64
CA CYS A 24 -10.44 -7.68 -6.29
C CYS A 24 -11.14 -8.93 -5.75
N CYS A 25 -11.49 -9.90 -6.59
CA CYS A 25 -12.22 -11.11 -6.16
C CYS A 25 -11.45 -11.99 -5.18
N ALA A 26 -10.11 -12.03 -5.23
CA ALA A 26 -9.33 -12.97 -4.43
C ALA A 26 -9.33 -12.66 -2.93
N MET A 27 -9.29 -11.39 -2.52
CA MET A 27 -9.14 -11.04 -1.10
C MET A 27 -10.42 -11.06 -0.29
N TRP A 28 -11.48 -10.45 -0.78
CA TRP A 28 -12.74 -10.44 -0.04
C TRP A 28 -13.47 -11.79 -0.12
N SER A 29 -13.25 -12.59 -1.18
CA SER A 29 -13.75 -13.96 -1.26
C SER A 29 -13.08 -14.86 -0.22
N THR A 30 -11.76 -14.75 -0.05
CA THR A 30 -11.03 -15.48 0.98
C THR A 30 -11.55 -15.14 2.38
N LEU A 31 -11.76 -13.85 2.69
CA LEU A 31 -12.34 -13.46 3.98
C LEU A 31 -13.74 -14.04 4.20
N LEU A 32 -14.56 -14.12 3.16
CA LEU A 32 -15.88 -14.77 3.25
C LEU A 32 -15.76 -16.28 3.48
N GLU A 33 -14.88 -16.94 2.76
CA GLU A 33 -14.65 -18.39 2.87
C GLU A 33 -14.12 -18.78 4.24
N GLU A 34 -13.20 -18.03 4.81
CA GLU A 34 -12.69 -18.19 6.19
C GLU A 34 -13.80 -18.01 7.25
N ASN A 35 -14.83 -17.22 6.92
CA ASN A 35 -16.02 -17.08 7.77
C ASN A 35 -17.16 -18.06 7.40
N GLY A 36 -16.86 -19.11 6.63
CA GLY A 36 -17.82 -20.16 6.25
C GLY A 36 -18.86 -19.72 5.22
N ILE A 37 -18.54 -18.70 4.41
CA ILE A 37 -19.41 -18.17 3.35
C ILE A 37 -18.74 -18.42 2.00
N ALA A 38 -19.22 -19.41 1.24
CA ALA A 38 -18.71 -19.69 -0.11
C ALA A 38 -19.20 -18.63 -1.10
N VAL A 39 -18.32 -18.24 -2.02
CA VAL A 39 -18.59 -17.25 -3.07
C VAL A 39 -18.72 -17.98 -4.41
N VAL A 40 -19.85 -17.81 -5.08
CA VAL A 40 -20.08 -18.33 -6.42
C VAL A 40 -20.28 -17.15 -7.36
N PRO A 41 -19.36 -16.88 -8.29
CA PRO A 41 -19.53 -15.83 -9.29
C PRO A 41 -20.80 -16.06 -10.11
N VAL A 42 -21.51 -14.95 -10.41
CA VAL A 42 -22.61 -14.89 -11.33
C VAL A 42 -22.24 -13.86 -12.38
N ASP A 43 -23.00 -13.70 -13.44
CA ASP A 43 -22.70 -12.76 -14.52
C ASP A 43 -22.67 -11.29 -14.04
N GLY A 44 -21.72 -10.50 -14.58
CA GLY A 44 -21.61 -9.07 -14.33
C GLY A 44 -21.10 -8.71 -12.93
N ALA A 45 -21.77 -7.76 -12.27
CA ALA A 45 -21.42 -7.29 -10.92
C ALA A 45 -22.17 -8.04 -9.82
N GLN A 46 -22.51 -9.31 -10.05
CA GLN A 46 -23.28 -10.13 -9.11
C GLN A 46 -22.49 -11.32 -8.61
N VAL A 47 -22.69 -11.66 -7.34
CA VAL A 47 -22.13 -12.84 -6.70
C VAL A 47 -23.21 -13.53 -5.87
N THR A 48 -23.21 -14.85 -5.88
CA THR A 48 -24.04 -15.63 -4.96
C THR A 48 -23.20 -16.06 -3.77
N LEU A 49 -23.60 -15.62 -2.59
CA LEU A 49 -23.02 -16.07 -1.32
C LEU A 49 -23.81 -17.26 -0.81
N ARG A 50 -23.11 -18.29 -0.31
CA ARG A 50 -23.71 -19.50 0.25
C ARG A 50 -23.14 -19.77 1.64
N ARG A 51 -24.03 -19.99 2.62
CA ARG A 51 -23.68 -20.40 3.98
C ARG A 51 -24.55 -21.58 4.41
N GLY A 52 -23.96 -22.77 4.49
CA GLY A 52 -24.70 -24.00 4.68
C GLY A 52 -25.72 -24.23 3.55
N SER A 53 -26.99 -24.43 3.89
CA SER A 53 -28.09 -24.58 2.92
C SER A 53 -28.65 -23.25 2.39
N GLN A 54 -28.27 -22.13 2.97
CA GLN A 54 -28.77 -20.80 2.59
C GLN A 54 -27.94 -20.21 1.47
N ARG A 55 -28.60 -19.50 0.56
CA ARG A 55 -27.95 -18.77 -0.54
C ARG A 55 -28.63 -17.42 -0.78
N ALA A 56 -27.87 -16.40 -1.17
CA ALA A 56 -28.39 -15.11 -1.57
C ALA A 56 -27.47 -14.47 -2.62
N THR A 57 -28.06 -13.83 -3.63
CA THR A 57 -27.31 -13.11 -4.66
C THR A 57 -27.17 -11.65 -4.26
N PHE A 58 -25.94 -11.11 -4.37
CA PHE A 58 -25.56 -9.75 -4.04
C PHE A 58 -25.11 -8.99 -5.27
N THR A 59 -25.51 -7.73 -5.37
CA THR A 59 -24.91 -6.80 -6.32
C THR A 59 -23.66 -6.20 -5.67
N VAL A 60 -22.50 -6.39 -6.30
CA VAL A 60 -21.22 -5.89 -5.79
C VAL A 60 -21.00 -4.47 -6.31
N VAL A 61 -20.71 -3.57 -5.39
CA VAL A 61 -20.33 -2.18 -5.67
C VAL A 61 -18.92 -1.96 -5.16
N THR A 62 -18.00 -1.57 -6.05
CA THR A 62 -16.60 -1.31 -5.71
C THR A 62 -16.29 0.17 -5.79
N THR A 63 -15.44 0.64 -4.88
CA THR A 63 -14.86 1.99 -4.94
C THR A 63 -13.36 1.91 -4.70
N SER A 64 -12.61 2.79 -5.35
CA SER A 64 -11.16 2.93 -5.16
C SER A 64 -10.80 3.96 -4.08
N SER A 65 -11.79 4.61 -3.48
CA SER A 65 -11.60 5.67 -2.48
C SER A 65 -12.14 5.23 -1.12
N ARG A 66 -11.59 5.82 -0.05
CA ARG A 66 -12.17 5.71 1.28
C ARG A 66 -13.61 6.22 1.27
N VAL A 67 -14.51 5.48 1.90
CA VAL A 67 -15.92 5.85 1.99
C VAL A 67 -16.15 6.73 3.23
N HIS A 68 -16.68 7.93 2.98
CA HIS A 68 -17.13 8.85 4.02
C HIS A 68 -18.62 8.67 4.29
N PRO A 69 -19.14 9.10 5.45
CA PRO A 69 -20.58 8.99 5.75
C PRO A 69 -21.48 9.66 4.70
N SER A 70 -21.02 10.76 4.08
CA SER A 70 -21.73 11.46 2.98
C SER A 70 -21.87 10.63 1.71
N ASP A 71 -20.96 9.71 1.46
CA ASP A 71 -20.92 8.91 0.23
C ASP A 71 -21.84 7.70 0.29
N VAL A 72 -22.29 7.33 1.49
CA VAL A 72 -23.21 6.22 1.71
C VAL A 72 -24.61 6.64 1.29
N THR A 73 -25.05 6.17 0.12
CA THR A 73 -26.41 6.34 -0.43
C THR A 73 -27.26 5.09 -0.17
N GLU A 74 -28.49 5.08 -0.67
CA GLU A 74 -29.34 3.87 -0.66
C GLU A 74 -28.68 2.77 -1.53
N PRO A 75 -28.75 1.49 -1.11
CA PRO A 75 -28.19 0.39 -1.88
C PRO A 75 -28.92 0.21 -3.21
N PRO A 76 -28.20 -0.15 -4.30
CA PRO A 76 -28.79 -0.32 -5.62
C PRO A 76 -29.72 -1.54 -5.74
N ALA A 77 -29.64 -2.45 -4.78
CA ALA A 77 -30.46 -3.65 -4.70
C ALA A 77 -30.68 -4.06 -3.24
N ARG A 78 -31.70 -4.91 -3.00
CA ARG A 78 -32.02 -5.42 -1.66
C ARG A 78 -30.81 -6.09 -0.96
N ASN A 79 -29.97 -6.77 -1.72
CA ASN A 79 -28.70 -7.32 -1.26
C ASN A 79 -27.58 -6.62 -2.04
N ALA A 80 -26.94 -5.65 -1.43
CA ALA A 80 -25.80 -4.96 -1.98
C ALA A 80 -24.56 -5.18 -1.10
N LEU A 81 -23.42 -5.40 -1.74
CA LEU A 81 -22.13 -5.62 -1.11
C LEU A 81 -21.16 -4.54 -1.55
N LEU A 82 -20.76 -3.69 -0.61
CA LEU A 82 -19.79 -2.63 -0.82
C LEU A 82 -18.38 -3.16 -0.55
N ILE A 83 -17.51 -3.03 -1.54
CA ILE A 83 -16.07 -3.31 -1.43
C ILE A 83 -15.34 -1.97 -1.52
N ALA A 84 -14.52 -1.65 -0.53
CA ALA A 84 -13.84 -0.36 -0.42
C ALA A 84 -12.47 -0.49 0.26
N PRO A 85 -11.50 0.39 -0.03
CA PRO A 85 -10.20 0.38 0.65
C PRO A 85 -10.32 0.66 2.15
N ALA A 86 -11.27 1.52 2.55
CA ALA A 86 -11.48 1.84 3.97
C ALA A 86 -12.89 2.36 4.23
N LEU A 87 -13.41 2.04 5.41
CA LEU A 87 -14.72 2.45 5.90
C LEU A 87 -14.62 2.88 7.37
N SER A 88 -14.85 4.17 7.66
CA SER A 88 -14.86 4.65 9.04
C SER A 88 -16.05 4.05 9.83
N GLU A 89 -15.94 4.00 11.16
CA GLU A 89 -17.04 3.48 11.99
C GLU A 89 -18.35 4.23 11.77
N THR A 90 -18.29 5.56 11.61
CA THR A 90 -19.49 6.39 11.33
C THR A 90 -20.10 6.06 9.96
N ALA A 91 -19.24 5.84 8.93
CA ALA A 91 -19.71 5.41 7.61
C ALA A 91 -20.29 3.99 7.66
N ALA A 92 -19.67 3.10 8.44
CA ALA A 92 -20.14 1.74 8.65
C ALA A 92 -21.51 1.70 9.32
N GLN A 93 -21.74 2.51 10.37
CA GLN A 93 -23.04 2.63 11.02
C GLN A 93 -24.11 3.12 10.04
N ARG A 94 -23.77 4.12 9.21
CA ARG A 94 -24.71 4.63 8.20
C ARG A 94 -24.97 3.60 7.09
N ALA A 95 -23.97 2.83 6.69
CA ALA A 95 -24.14 1.75 5.72
C ALA A 95 -25.06 0.63 6.26
N ARG A 96 -24.85 0.23 7.52
CA ARG A 96 -25.73 -0.75 8.18
C ARG A 96 -27.18 -0.28 8.26
N SER A 97 -27.41 0.97 8.67
CA SER A 97 -28.76 1.54 8.78
C SER A 97 -29.49 1.61 7.44
N ARG A 98 -28.78 1.61 6.33
CA ARG A 98 -29.32 1.60 4.96
C ARG A 98 -29.38 0.21 4.33
N GLY A 99 -29.00 -0.83 5.05
CA GLY A 99 -29.08 -2.20 4.58
C GLY A 99 -27.94 -2.64 3.65
N TRP A 100 -26.79 -1.97 3.71
CA TRP A 100 -25.58 -2.40 3.00
C TRP A 100 -24.87 -3.54 3.74
N SER A 101 -24.35 -4.51 2.98
CA SER A 101 -23.23 -5.34 3.39
C SER A 101 -21.94 -4.64 2.99
N ALA A 102 -20.85 -4.77 3.75
CA ALA A 102 -19.58 -4.14 3.38
C ALA A 102 -18.38 -5.01 3.80
N ILE A 103 -17.40 -5.05 2.92
CA ILE A 103 -16.09 -5.67 3.14
C ILE A 103 -15.04 -4.63 2.73
N PRO A 104 -14.71 -3.67 3.60
CA PRO A 104 -13.58 -2.77 3.35
C PRO A 104 -12.25 -3.49 3.62
N ASP A 105 -11.15 -3.03 3.05
CA ASP A 105 -9.82 -3.53 3.39
C ASP A 105 -9.40 -3.07 4.79
N ASP A 106 -9.81 -1.87 5.21
CA ASP A 106 -9.61 -1.32 6.56
C ASP A 106 -10.95 -0.90 7.17
N GLY A 107 -11.27 -1.46 8.32
CA GLY A 107 -12.49 -1.20 9.07
C GLY A 107 -13.39 -2.43 9.27
N PRO A 108 -14.57 -2.24 9.85
CA PRO A 108 -15.48 -3.34 10.16
C PRO A 108 -16.08 -3.97 8.89
N ALA A 109 -16.02 -5.30 8.81
CA ALA A 109 -16.59 -6.07 7.70
C ALA A 109 -17.82 -6.88 8.18
N TRP A 110 -18.89 -6.88 7.38
CA TRP A 110 -20.12 -7.60 7.65
C TRP A 110 -20.92 -7.93 6.39
N VAL A 111 -21.73 -8.96 6.47
CA VAL A 111 -22.71 -9.33 5.44
C VAL A 111 -24.09 -9.41 6.05
N LEU A 112 -25.06 -8.76 5.41
CA LEU A 112 -26.48 -8.93 5.75
C LEU A 112 -27.05 -10.12 4.98
N PHE A 113 -27.14 -11.26 5.64
CA PHE A 113 -27.58 -12.51 5.03
C PHE A 113 -29.00 -12.83 5.50
N HIS A 114 -29.98 -12.78 4.61
CA HIS A 114 -31.40 -12.95 4.95
C HIS A 114 -31.88 -12.09 6.14
N GLY A 115 -31.45 -10.83 6.18
CA GLY A 115 -31.80 -9.89 7.25
C GLY A 115 -31.03 -10.05 8.56
N ARG A 116 -30.08 -10.98 8.64
CA ARG A 116 -29.18 -11.15 9.78
C ARG A 116 -27.78 -10.61 9.45
N GLU A 117 -27.21 -9.80 10.33
CA GLU A 117 -25.84 -9.36 10.23
C GLU A 117 -24.88 -10.49 10.64
N ILE A 118 -23.96 -10.83 9.74
CA ILE A 118 -22.84 -11.70 10.03
C ILE A 118 -21.61 -10.80 10.05
N LYS A 119 -21.03 -10.60 11.23
CA LYS A 119 -19.73 -9.91 11.37
C LYS A 119 -18.64 -10.85 10.88
N LEU A 120 -17.87 -10.41 9.93
CA LEU A 120 -16.75 -11.18 9.42
C LEU A 120 -15.55 -10.98 10.34
N LYS A 121 -15.06 -12.07 10.91
CA LYS A 121 -13.80 -12.08 11.64
C LYS A 121 -12.70 -12.12 10.60
N ARG A 122 -11.82 -11.13 10.62
CA ARG A 122 -10.55 -11.26 9.91
C ARG A 122 -9.73 -12.26 10.72
N PRO A 123 -9.07 -13.25 10.06
CA PRO A 123 -8.06 -14.00 10.76
C PRO A 123 -7.13 -12.97 11.37
N GLU A 124 -6.76 -13.15 12.62
CA GLU A 124 -5.55 -12.52 13.11
C GLU A 124 -4.46 -13.08 12.21
N LEU A 125 -4.15 -12.33 11.14
CA LEU A 125 -2.93 -12.55 10.40
C LEU A 125 -1.89 -12.65 11.49
N ALA A 126 -1.16 -13.77 11.51
CA ALA A 126 0.04 -13.90 12.33
C ALA A 126 0.94 -12.75 11.91
N THR A 127 0.72 -11.63 12.53
CA THR A 127 1.20 -10.33 12.14
C THR A 127 2.55 -10.15 12.79
N GLY A 128 3.57 -10.30 11.98
CA GLY A 128 4.74 -9.47 12.18
C GLY A 128 4.45 -7.97 11.97
N PHE A 129 3.26 -7.60 11.50
CA PHE A 129 2.78 -6.23 11.37
C PHE A 129 1.56 -6.01 12.25
N GLN A 130 1.80 -5.73 13.53
CA GLN A 130 0.78 -5.17 14.41
C GLN A 130 0.35 -3.83 13.83
N GLN A 131 -0.89 -3.74 13.38
CA GLN A 131 -1.61 -2.49 13.18
C GLN A 131 -1.78 -1.85 14.57
N GLN A 132 -0.70 -1.21 15.05
CA GLN A 132 -0.76 -0.45 16.30
C GLN A 132 -1.72 0.72 16.10
N SER A 133 -2.70 0.80 16.98
CA SER A 133 -3.74 1.83 16.99
C SER A 133 -3.14 3.22 16.79
N ARG A 134 -3.73 3.99 15.87
CA ARG A 134 -3.33 5.33 15.40
C ARG A 134 -3.33 6.46 16.44
N ARG A 135 -3.35 6.19 17.74
CA ARG A 135 -3.25 7.24 18.76
C ARG A 135 -1.78 7.41 19.13
N GLY A 136 -1.15 8.45 18.59
CA GLY A 136 0.17 8.93 19.00
C GLY A 136 1.34 8.69 18.03
N ARG A 137 1.14 8.05 16.84
CA ARG A 137 2.19 7.94 15.82
C ARG A 137 2.12 9.11 14.83
N PRO A 138 3.28 9.68 14.44
CA PRO A 138 3.34 10.68 13.37
C PRO A 138 2.68 10.14 12.09
N GLY A 139 1.92 10.99 11.40
CA GLY A 139 1.37 10.61 10.09
C GLY A 139 2.46 10.59 9.02
N TRP A 140 2.30 9.83 7.92
CA TRP A 140 3.29 9.72 6.84
C TRP A 140 3.84 11.05 6.30
N GLY A 141 3.09 12.15 6.46
CA GLY A 141 3.52 13.47 6.01
C GLY A 141 4.84 13.95 6.61
N ILE A 142 5.13 13.69 7.88
CA ILE A 142 6.40 14.07 8.51
C ILE A 142 7.57 13.28 7.92
N PHE A 143 7.35 11.99 7.65
CA PHE A 143 8.34 11.10 7.04
C PHE A 143 8.62 11.48 5.57
N SER A 144 7.60 11.89 4.82
CA SER A 144 7.76 12.40 3.45
C SER A 144 8.56 13.70 3.43
N VAL A 145 8.33 14.61 4.39
CA VAL A 145 9.09 15.86 4.51
C VAL A 145 10.55 15.61 4.86
N LEU A 146 10.82 14.73 5.83
CA LEU A 146 12.19 14.41 6.22
C LEU A 146 12.93 13.69 5.08
N ARG A 147 12.26 12.77 4.37
CA ARG A 147 12.79 12.14 3.15
C ARG A 147 13.16 13.16 2.07
N ALA A 148 12.28 14.15 1.85
CA ALA A 148 12.55 15.22 0.88
C ALA A 148 13.77 16.06 1.27
N LEU A 149 13.92 16.40 2.55
CA LEU A 149 15.08 17.16 3.05
C LEU A 149 16.39 16.36 2.97
N LEU A 150 16.33 15.04 3.17
CA LEU A 150 17.47 14.15 3.02
C LEU A 150 17.92 14.03 1.56
N ALA A 151 16.97 14.12 0.61
CA ALA A 151 17.25 14.05 -0.83
C ALA A 151 17.70 15.39 -1.43
N LEU A 152 17.31 16.51 -0.81
CA LEU A 152 17.63 17.86 -1.28
C LEU A 152 18.85 18.42 -0.54
N GLU A 153 20.04 18.21 -1.11
CA GLU A 153 21.27 18.74 -0.54
C GLU A 153 21.30 20.29 -0.55
N GLY A 154 21.84 20.89 0.53
CA GLY A 154 22.03 22.34 0.61
C GLY A 154 20.84 23.14 1.12
N GLY A 155 19.71 22.49 1.43
CA GLY A 155 18.53 23.11 1.99
C GLY A 155 17.44 23.44 0.98
N ALA A 156 16.16 23.46 1.45
CA ALA A 156 14.98 23.63 0.62
C ALA A 156 13.99 24.62 1.24
N ARG A 157 13.35 25.43 0.41
CA ARG A 157 12.22 26.28 0.83
C ARG A 157 10.95 25.43 0.97
N GLN A 158 10.02 25.89 1.80
CA GLN A 158 8.77 25.15 2.01
C GLN A 158 8.00 24.86 0.71
N ARG A 159 8.01 25.79 -0.26
CA ARG A 159 7.36 25.58 -1.56
C ARG A 159 7.98 24.42 -2.35
N GLU A 160 9.31 24.28 -2.31
CA GLU A 160 10.02 23.19 -2.96
C GLU A 160 9.70 21.85 -2.29
N LEU A 161 9.60 21.86 -0.96
CA LEU A 161 9.16 20.69 -0.20
C LEU A 161 7.72 20.28 -0.51
N VAL A 162 6.80 21.23 -0.79
CA VAL A 162 5.42 20.91 -1.21
C VAL A 162 5.43 20.10 -2.51
N GLU A 163 6.21 20.57 -3.49
CA GLU A 163 6.30 19.92 -4.79
C GLU A 163 7.00 18.57 -4.70
N PHE A 164 8.10 18.49 -3.95
CA PHE A 164 8.92 17.29 -3.86
C PHE A 164 8.32 16.20 -2.98
N ALA A 165 7.81 16.54 -1.79
CA ALA A 165 7.21 15.60 -0.86
C ALA A 165 5.74 15.26 -1.19
N ASN A 166 5.11 15.98 -2.12
CA ASN A 166 3.68 15.88 -2.44
C ASN A 166 2.78 15.98 -1.20
N VAL A 167 3.09 16.93 -0.32
CA VAL A 167 2.39 17.19 0.94
C VAL A 167 1.92 18.65 0.95
N SER A 168 0.73 18.91 1.46
CA SER A 168 0.18 20.28 1.48
C SER A 168 1.01 21.21 2.37
N GLN A 169 1.07 22.51 2.03
CA GLN A 169 1.86 23.52 2.75
C GLN A 169 1.61 23.57 4.27
N PRO A 170 0.34 23.51 4.78
CA PRO A 170 0.11 23.46 6.22
C PRO A 170 0.75 22.23 6.89
N ARG A 171 0.74 21.09 6.21
CA ARG A 171 1.36 19.87 6.71
C ARG A 171 2.89 19.97 6.68
N ILE A 172 3.48 20.58 5.65
CA ILE A 172 4.93 20.89 5.62
C ILE A 172 5.32 21.73 6.83
N SER A 173 4.58 22.80 7.11
CA SER A 173 4.87 23.68 8.25
C SER A 173 4.78 22.93 9.59
N GLN A 174 3.76 22.09 9.79
CA GLN A 174 3.62 21.24 10.97
C GLN A 174 4.77 20.25 11.11
N ALA A 175 5.10 19.54 10.03
CA ALA A 175 6.18 18.56 10.01
C ALA A 175 7.53 19.19 10.34
N LEU A 176 7.85 20.33 9.73
CA LEU A 176 9.09 21.05 10.01
C LEU A 176 9.18 21.53 11.45
N SER A 177 8.06 22.01 12.03
CA SER A 177 8.03 22.41 13.45
C SER A 177 8.25 21.20 14.35
N GLU A 178 7.64 20.06 14.06
CA GLU A 178 7.81 18.83 14.83
C GLU A 178 9.24 18.27 14.70
N LEU A 179 9.79 18.18 13.49
CA LEU A 179 11.18 17.75 13.25
C LEU A 179 12.20 18.67 13.94
N ALA A 180 11.93 19.97 14.01
CA ALA A 180 12.79 20.93 14.71
C ALA A 180 12.76 20.74 16.24
N THR A 181 11.68 20.23 16.82
CA THR A 181 11.64 19.91 18.28
C THR A 181 12.50 18.69 18.62
N HIS A 182 12.85 17.89 17.61
CA HIS A 182 13.77 16.76 17.73
C HIS A 182 15.19 17.10 17.24
N ASP A 183 15.50 18.37 16.98
CA ASP A 183 16.79 18.85 16.47
C ASP A 183 17.22 18.21 15.12
N LEU A 184 16.31 17.56 14.41
CA LEU A 184 16.58 16.86 13.15
C LEU A 184 16.74 17.81 11.96
N VAL A 185 16.14 19.00 12.03
CA VAL A 185 16.17 20.00 10.96
C VAL A 185 16.44 21.39 11.49
N GLY A 186 17.18 22.18 10.73
CA GLY A 186 17.54 23.54 11.05
C GLY A 186 17.31 24.51 9.88
N ARG A 187 17.44 25.81 10.17
CA ARG A 187 17.35 26.88 9.17
C ARG A 187 18.72 27.23 8.62
N VAL A 188 18.80 27.35 7.29
CA VAL A 188 19.94 27.88 6.55
C VAL A 188 19.46 28.98 5.58
N PRO A 189 20.34 29.79 4.98
CA PRO A 189 19.94 30.83 4.01
C PRO A 189 19.09 30.29 2.84
N ALA A 190 19.33 29.06 2.42
CA ALA A 190 18.59 28.39 1.35
C ALA A 190 17.19 27.89 1.78
N GLY A 191 16.93 27.77 3.09
CA GLY A 191 15.65 27.27 3.61
C GLY A 191 15.81 26.38 4.83
N TRP A 192 15.26 25.19 4.77
CA TRP A 192 15.37 24.15 5.77
C TRP A 192 16.33 23.04 5.31
N THR A 193 17.14 22.54 6.21
CA THR A 193 18.06 21.42 5.95
C THR A 193 18.07 20.46 7.12
N VAL A 194 18.51 19.24 6.88
CA VAL A 194 18.79 18.24 7.92
C VAL A 194 20.03 18.67 8.70
N THR A 195 19.99 18.56 10.03
CA THR A 195 21.08 18.94 10.93
C THR A 195 22.19 17.91 10.94
N ASP A 196 21.81 16.63 11.07
CA ASP A 196 22.71 15.47 10.97
C ASP A 196 22.03 14.38 10.13
N LYS A 197 22.68 13.95 9.06
CA LYS A 197 22.13 12.98 8.11
C LYS A 197 21.93 11.60 8.75
N ALA A 198 22.89 11.14 9.55
CA ALA A 198 22.84 9.82 10.17
C ALA A 198 21.74 9.75 11.25
N GLU A 199 21.65 10.80 12.08
CA GLU A 199 20.63 10.90 13.10
C GLU A 199 19.22 11.00 12.49
N ALA A 200 19.05 11.78 11.44
CA ALA A 200 17.77 11.92 10.74
C ALA A 200 17.32 10.60 10.08
N ILE A 201 18.24 9.84 9.47
CA ILE A 201 17.95 8.52 8.88
C ILE A 201 17.55 7.55 9.99
N THR A 202 18.31 7.48 11.08
CA THR A 202 18.02 6.61 12.23
C THR A 202 16.65 6.93 12.82
N TRP A 203 16.39 8.21 13.09
CA TRP A 203 15.09 8.65 13.60
C TRP A 203 13.95 8.26 12.64
N TRP A 204 14.16 8.45 11.33
CA TRP A 204 13.17 8.11 10.33
C TRP A 204 12.81 6.63 10.37
N VAL A 205 13.81 5.73 10.40
CA VAL A 205 13.61 4.27 10.41
C VAL A 205 12.92 3.81 11.70
N ASP A 206 13.34 4.35 12.84
CA ASP A 206 12.81 3.95 14.16
C ASP A 206 11.34 4.37 14.36
N HIS A 207 10.92 5.46 13.72
CA HIS A 207 9.59 6.03 13.93
C HIS A 207 8.63 5.79 12.76
N TYR A 208 9.13 5.41 11.59
CA TYR A 208 8.29 5.17 10.41
C TYR A 208 7.32 4.02 10.67
N PRO A 209 6.01 4.25 10.51
CA PRO A 209 5.00 3.23 10.81
C PRO A 209 4.91 2.11 9.76
N GLY A 210 5.81 2.11 8.80
CA GLY A 210 5.76 1.25 7.62
C GLY A 210 4.87 1.79 6.52
N PRO A 211 4.96 1.22 5.32
CA PRO A 211 4.22 1.67 4.14
C PRO A 211 2.72 1.36 4.24
N GLY A 212 2.30 0.50 5.14
CA GLY A 212 0.92 0.02 5.22
C GLY A 212 0.44 -0.60 3.91
N GLY A 213 -0.87 -0.74 3.77
CA GLY A 213 -1.44 -1.28 2.53
C GLY A 213 -1.70 -2.78 2.59
N LEU A 214 -1.61 -3.46 1.45
CA LEU A 214 -1.94 -4.87 1.29
C LEU A 214 -0.70 -5.64 0.89
N ALA A 215 -0.40 -6.71 1.59
CA ALA A 215 0.65 -7.65 1.24
C ALA A 215 0.06 -8.97 0.75
N SER A 216 0.66 -9.56 -0.28
CA SER A 216 0.38 -10.92 -0.73
C SER A 216 1.69 -11.69 -0.83
N HIS A 217 1.66 -12.94 -0.39
CA HIS A 217 2.83 -13.79 -0.25
C HIS A 217 2.84 -14.88 -1.30
N TRP A 218 4.00 -15.11 -1.89
CA TRP A 218 4.15 -15.98 -3.04
C TRP A 218 5.39 -16.85 -2.90
N TYR A 219 5.31 -18.06 -3.40
CA TYR A 219 6.40 -19.01 -3.43
C TYR A 219 6.78 -19.36 -4.88
N GLY A 220 8.06 -19.39 -5.14
CA GLY A 220 8.64 -19.84 -6.41
C GLY A 220 9.88 -20.70 -6.18
N LEU A 221 10.22 -21.52 -7.17
CA LEU A 221 11.39 -22.42 -7.13
C LEU A 221 12.65 -21.78 -7.73
N ASP A 222 12.46 -20.74 -8.55
CA ASP A 222 13.58 -20.04 -9.19
C ASP A 222 14.38 -19.22 -8.18
N PRO A 223 15.61 -18.80 -8.48
CA PRO A 223 16.37 -17.85 -7.67
C PRO A 223 15.56 -16.59 -7.38
N VAL A 224 15.65 -16.10 -6.14
CA VAL A 224 14.86 -14.96 -5.65
C VAL A 224 14.98 -13.72 -6.53
N VAL A 225 16.19 -13.46 -7.05
CA VAL A 225 16.46 -12.34 -7.97
C VAL A 225 15.67 -12.50 -9.27
N GLU A 226 15.62 -13.72 -9.82
CA GLU A 226 14.84 -14.03 -11.03
C GLU A 226 13.34 -13.90 -10.80
N GLN A 227 12.84 -14.37 -9.64
CA GLN A 227 11.45 -14.16 -9.23
C GLN A 227 11.09 -12.67 -9.20
N ALA A 228 11.93 -11.85 -8.54
CA ALA A 228 11.74 -10.40 -8.46
C ALA A 228 11.68 -9.74 -9.83
N PHE A 229 12.59 -10.12 -10.74
CA PHE A 229 12.63 -9.60 -12.10
C PHE A 229 11.38 -9.97 -12.91
N ARG A 230 10.98 -11.23 -12.91
CA ARG A 230 9.77 -11.68 -13.62
C ARG A 230 8.50 -11.00 -13.13
N VAL A 231 8.41 -10.80 -11.80
CA VAL A 231 7.29 -10.07 -11.21
C VAL A 231 7.35 -8.59 -11.59
N TYR A 232 8.53 -7.99 -11.57
CA TYR A 232 8.72 -6.61 -12.03
C TYR A 232 8.25 -6.42 -13.47
N GLU A 233 8.70 -7.25 -14.41
CA GLU A 233 8.31 -7.23 -15.82
C GLU A 233 6.79 -7.42 -16.01
N LEU A 234 6.21 -8.39 -15.31
CA LEU A 234 4.76 -8.64 -15.35
C LEU A 234 3.96 -7.41 -14.91
N LEU A 235 4.38 -6.76 -13.82
CA LEU A 235 3.72 -5.58 -13.27
C LEU A 235 3.95 -4.35 -14.14
N ALA A 236 5.16 -4.17 -14.70
CA ALA A 236 5.48 -3.11 -15.64
C ALA A 236 4.65 -3.20 -16.91
N ALA A 237 4.53 -4.39 -17.50
CA ALA A 237 3.66 -4.64 -18.65
C ALA A 237 2.18 -4.29 -18.37
N LYS A 238 1.74 -4.46 -17.12
CA LYS A 238 0.40 -4.05 -16.65
C LYS A 238 0.32 -2.58 -16.24
N ARG A 239 1.37 -1.79 -16.43
CA ARG A 239 1.48 -0.38 -16.04
C ARG A 239 1.18 -0.16 -14.54
N SER A 240 1.68 -1.04 -13.70
CA SER A 240 1.47 -1.00 -12.25
C SER A 240 2.63 -0.36 -11.47
N ARG A 241 3.56 0.30 -12.12
CA ARG A 241 4.75 0.93 -11.53
C ARG A 241 5.37 0.07 -10.42
N PRO A 242 6.03 -1.05 -10.77
CA PRO A 242 6.72 -1.86 -9.80
C PRO A 242 7.99 -1.17 -9.28
N ALA A 243 8.40 -1.53 -8.05
CA ALA A 243 9.72 -1.18 -7.50
C ALA A 243 10.22 -2.32 -6.62
N VAL A 244 11.48 -2.74 -6.81
CA VAL A 244 12.10 -3.75 -5.96
C VAL A 244 12.62 -3.13 -4.67
N SER A 245 12.61 -3.89 -3.58
CA SER A 245 13.09 -3.47 -2.26
C SER A 245 13.79 -4.61 -1.50
N GLY A 246 14.15 -4.35 -0.25
CA GLY A 246 14.81 -5.33 0.61
C GLY A 246 16.13 -5.86 0.03
N ASP A 247 16.37 -7.15 0.19
CA ASP A 247 17.63 -7.81 -0.21
C ASP A 247 17.97 -7.62 -1.70
N VAL A 248 16.98 -7.76 -2.58
CA VAL A 248 17.21 -7.62 -4.03
C VAL A 248 17.64 -6.19 -4.37
N ALA A 249 17.00 -5.18 -3.77
CA ALA A 249 17.39 -3.79 -4.00
C ALA A 249 18.78 -3.46 -3.41
N ALA A 250 19.09 -4.02 -2.25
CA ALA A 250 20.38 -3.84 -1.60
C ALA A 250 21.53 -4.46 -2.41
N ASP A 251 21.31 -5.66 -2.95
CA ASP A 251 22.31 -6.37 -3.77
C ASP A 251 22.68 -5.61 -5.05
N LEU A 252 21.75 -4.83 -5.60
CA LEU A 252 22.00 -4.01 -6.79
C LEU A 252 23.02 -2.88 -6.57
N VAL A 253 23.16 -2.38 -5.35
CA VAL A 253 23.86 -1.12 -5.07
C VAL A 253 24.93 -1.28 -3.99
N ALA A 254 24.63 -2.00 -2.94
CA ALA A 254 25.51 -2.24 -1.80
C ALA A 254 25.46 -3.74 -1.42
N PRO A 255 25.98 -4.63 -2.27
CA PRO A 255 25.89 -6.06 -2.07
C PRO A 255 26.63 -6.46 -0.79
N TRP A 256 25.93 -7.16 0.09
CA TRP A 256 26.46 -7.70 1.36
C TRP A 256 26.22 -9.20 1.47
N ARG A 257 24.99 -9.64 1.15
CA ARG A 257 24.61 -11.06 1.15
C ARG A 257 23.83 -11.41 -0.12
N SER A 258 23.81 -12.69 -0.48
CA SER A 258 22.91 -13.13 -1.53
C SER A 258 21.46 -12.90 -1.11
N PRO A 259 20.61 -12.34 -1.97
CA PRO A 259 19.20 -12.14 -1.66
C PRO A 259 18.51 -13.45 -1.26
N ALA A 260 17.93 -13.46 -0.07
CA ALA A 260 17.20 -14.63 0.46
C ALA A 260 15.69 -14.49 0.24
N TYR A 261 15.22 -13.28 0.00
CA TYR A 261 13.81 -12.94 -0.09
C TYR A 261 13.59 -11.77 -1.04
N ALA A 262 12.51 -11.81 -1.82
CA ALA A 262 12.13 -10.73 -2.70
C ALA A 262 10.97 -9.89 -2.13
N LEU A 263 11.12 -8.58 -2.14
CA LEU A 263 10.07 -7.63 -1.82
C LEU A 263 9.83 -6.71 -3.02
N VAL A 264 8.60 -6.68 -3.52
CA VAL A 264 8.22 -5.84 -4.66
C VAL A 264 7.03 -4.97 -4.25
N TYR A 265 7.15 -3.67 -4.45
CA TYR A 265 6.06 -2.71 -4.34
C TYR A 265 5.40 -2.51 -5.69
N ALA A 266 4.09 -2.27 -5.70
CA ALA A 266 3.36 -1.91 -6.92
C ALA A 266 2.13 -1.06 -6.61
N GLU A 267 1.70 -0.22 -7.56
CA GLU A 267 0.47 0.57 -7.39
C GLU A 267 -0.80 -0.27 -7.49
N ARG A 268 -0.73 -1.38 -8.21
CA ARG A 268 -1.85 -2.31 -8.44
C ARG A 268 -1.34 -3.74 -8.43
N GLY A 269 -2.11 -4.62 -7.84
CA GLY A 269 -1.81 -6.04 -7.80
C GLY A 269 -1.97 -6.74 -9.15
N ALA A 270 -1.39 -7.92 -9.25
CA ALA A 270 -1.58 -8.85 -10.33
C ALA A 270 -1.55 -10.29 -9.79
N ASP A 271 -2.15 -11.21 -10.55
CA ASP A 271 -1.92 -12.63 -10.33
C ASP A 271 -0.49 -12.98 -10.78
N LEU A 272 0.35 -13.40 -9.85
CA LEU A 272 1.74 -13.73 -10.10
C LEU A 272 1.94 -15.17 -10.59
N ALA A 273 0.89 -15.98 -10.75
CA ALA A 273 0.98 -17.27 -11.40
C ALA A 273 1.56 -17.17 -12.82
N ALA A 274 1.29 -16.06 -13.52
CA ALA A 274 1.87 -15.76 -14.82
C ALA A 274 3.40 -15.52 -14.78
N ALA A 275 3.96 -15.21 -13.61
CA ALA A 275 5.40 -15.11 -13.36
C ALA A 275 6.00 -16.40 -12.78
N GLY A 276 5.22 -17.50 -12.72
CA GLY A 276 5.68 -18.79 -12.21
C GLY A 276 5.62 -18.94 -10.69
N LEU A 277 4.86 -18.07 -9.98
CA LEU A 277 4.73 -18.17 -8.54
C LEU A 277 3.35 -18.71 -8.13
N THR A 278 3.29 -19.33 -6.96
CA THR A 278 2.04 -19.79 -6.33
C THR A 278 1.78 -19.01 -5.05
N PRO A 279 0.50 -18.72 -4.68
CA PRO A 279 0.19 -18.14 -3.37
C PRO A 279 0.74 -19.01 -2.24
N ALA A 280 1.27 -18.37 -1.20
CA ALA A 280 1.87 -19.05 -0.05
C ALA A 280 1.48 -18.37 1.27
N ALA A 281 1.68 -19.06 2.38
CA ALA A 281 1.70 -18.44 3.70
C ALA A 281 2.95 -17.56 3.86
N ALA A 282 2.90 -16.58 4.77
CA ALA A 282 4.00 -15.62 4.92
C ALA A 282 5.33 -16.31 5.28
N GLU A 283 5.27 -17.38 6.09
CA GLU A 283 6.42 -18.17 6.55
C GLU A 283 7.07 -19.00 5.45
N ASP A 284 6.32 -19.36 4.41
CA ASP A 284 6.78 -20.20 3.29
C ASP A 284 7.14 -19.37 2.04
N ALA A 285 6.88 -18.07 2.08
CA ALA A 285 7.02 -17.22 0.90
C ALA A 285 8.48 -16.95 0.55
N THR A 286 8.77 -16.93 -0.74
CA THR A 286 10.05 -16.45 -1.30
C THR A 286 9.95 -15.02 -1.83
N LEU A 287 8.71 -14.54 -2.05
CA LEU A 287 8.43 -13.20 -2.52
C LEU A 287 7.17 -12.62 -1.87
N THR A 288 7.23 -11.36 -1.47
CA THR A 288 6.05 -10.56 -1.11
C THR A 288 5.82 -9.44 -2.10
N LEU A 289 4.59 -9.35 -2.60
CA LEU A 289 4.09 -8.19 -3.32
C LEU A 289 3.30 -7.30 -2.36
N VAL A 290 3.68 -6.03 -2.26
CA VAL A 290 3.01 -5.03 -1.41
C VAL A 290 2.39 -3.94 -2.27
N LEU A 291 1.10 -3.65 -2.01
CA LEU A 291 0.39 -2.49 -2.53
C LEU A 291 0.38 -1.43 -1.42
N PRO A 292 1.34 -0.51 -1.39
CA PRO A 292 1.52 0.35 -0.24
C PRO A 292 0.43 1.42 -0.13
N ALA A 293 0.03 1.74 1.10
CA ALA A 293 -0.83 2.88 1.38
C ALA A 293 -0.04 4.20 1.39
N ASP A 294 1.24 4.16 1.79
CA ASP A 294 2.16 5.27 1.63
C ASP A 294 2.76 5.28 0.22
N ARG A 295 2.36 6.25 -0.59
CA ARG A 295 2.89 6.39 -1.95
C ARG A 295 4.32 6.93 -2.01
N ALA A 296 4.89 7.32 -0.89
CA ALA A 296 6.27 7.77 -0.81
C ALA A 296 7.31 6.62 -0.76
N VAL A 297 6.89 5.37 -0.95
CA VAL A 297 7.82 4.22 -1.09
C VAL A 297 8.69 4.31 -2.35
N TRP A 298 8.18 4.94 -3.41
CA TRP A 298 8.97 5.20 -4.62
C TRP A 298 9.96 6.34 -4.40
N PRO A 299 11.08 6.36 -5.14
CA PRO A 299 12.01 7.48 -5.09
C PRO A 299 11.31 8.81 -5.34
N MET A 300 11.71 9.84 -4.62
CA MET A 300 11.21 11.19 -4.82
C MET A 300 11.85 11.81 -6.07
N GLY A 301 11.07 12.57 -6.83
CA GLY A 301 11.47 13.17 -8.09
C GLY A 301 10.77 12.55 -9.29
N GLN A 302 11.06 13.08 -10.48
CA GLN A 302 10.39 12.69 -11.73
C GLN A 302 11.10 11.53 -12.44
N THR A 303 12.36 11.27 -12.12
CA THR A 303 13.13 10.22 -12.77
C THR A 303 13.18 8.98 -11.92
N PRO A 304 12.67 7.84 -12.41
CA PRO A 304 12.83 6.56 -11.73
C PRO A 304 14.31 6.24 -11.53
N LEU A 305 14.68 5.76 -10.35
CA LEU A 305 15.99 5.22 -10.09
C LEU A 305 16.02 3.77 -10.56
N THR A 306 16.49 3.56 -11.80
CA THR A 306 16.65 2.23 -12.38
C THR A 306 18.09 1.74 -12.21
N PHE A 307 18.22 0.45 -11.95
CA PHE A 307 19.50 -0.23 -11.79
C PHE A 307 19.51 -1.48 -12.67
N GLY A 308 20.62 -1.73 -13.34
CA GLY A 308 20.81 -2.93 -14.10
C GLY A 308 20.87 -4.16 -13.21
N LEU A 309 19.91 -5.05 -13.35
CA LEU A 309 19.96 -6.36 -12.70
C LEU A 309 20.78 -7.29 -13.59
N THR A 310 21.96 -7.71 -13.11
CA THR A 310 22.92 -8.50 -13.91
C THR A 310 22.24 -9.73 -14.50
N GLY A 311 22.18 -9.77 -15.82
CA GLY A 311 21.55 -10.88 -16.58
C GLY A 311 20.06 -10.73 -16.82
N TYR A 312 19.38 -9.69 -16.30
CA TYR A 312 17.93 -9.56 -16.39
C TYR A 312 17.43 -8.23 -16.98
N GLY A 313 18.14 -7.14 -16.81
CA GLY A 313 17.72 -5.81 -17.30
C GLY A 313 17.55 -4.79 -16.20
N ASP A 314 16.96 -3.64 -16.52
CA ASP A 314 16.82 -2.51 -15.59
C ASP A 314 15.53 -2.65 -14.76
N VAL A 315 15.65 -2.42 -13.47
CA VAL A 315 14.52 -2.39 -12.51
C VAL A 315 14.49 -1.09 -11.71
N GLU A 316 13.31 -0.55 -11.44
CA GLU A 316 13.13 0.57 -10.51
C GLU A 316 13.27 0.05 -9.08
N ARG A 317 14.05 0.76 -8.26
CA ARG A 317 14.22 0.48 -6.84
C ARG A 317 13.29 1.35 -6.00
N ALA A 318 12.82 0.85 -4.89
CA ALA A 318 12.18 1.67 -3.86
C ALA A 318 13.14 2.77 -3.33
N GLY A 319 12.62 3.82 -2.73
CA GLY A 319 13.42 4.88 -2.12
C GLY A 319 14.40 4.31 -1.09
N ALA A 320 15.59 4.91 -0.96
CA ALA A 320 16.66 4.33 -0.14
C ALA A 320 16.25 4.14 1.33
N LEU A 321 15.50 5.09 1.91
CA LEU A 321 14.96 4.97 3.26
C LEU A 321 13.95 3.82 3.37
N GLN A 322 13.17 3.56 2.31
CA GLN A 322 12.25 2.43 2.29
C GLN A 322 13.00 1.11 2.26
N VAL A 323 14.05 1.00 1.43
CA VAL A 323 14.90 -0.20 1.39
C VAL A 323 15.55 -0.44 2.75
N LEU A 324 16.08 0.59 3.42
CA LEU A 324 16.65 0.47 4.76
C LEU A 324 15.60 -0.02 5.78
N TYR A 325 14.40 0.54 5.73
CA TYR A 325 13.30 0.09 6.59
C TYR A 325 12.98 -1.39 6.37
N ASP A 326 12.91 -1.81 5.11
CA ASP A 326 12.58 -3.19 4.75
C ASP A 326 13.69 -4.17 5.15
N LEU A 327 14.97 -3.77 5.04
CA LEU A 327 16.11 -4.56 5.51
C LEU A 327 16.09 -4.73 7.04
N ASN A 328 15.77 -3.68 7.80
CA ASN A 328 15.63 -3.75 9.25
C ASN A 328 14.46 -4.62 9.72
N HIS A 329 13.52 -4.92 8.83
CA HIS A 329 12.38 -5.81 9.10
C HIS A 329 12.52 -7.18 8.40
N ALA A 330 13.64 -7.39 7.69
CA ALA A 330 13.93 -8.66 7.06
C ALA A 330 14.31 -9.71 8.10
N SER A 331 14.03 -10.97 7.79
CA SER A 331 14.40 -12.12 8.62
C SER A 331 15.69 -12.78 8.10
N GLY A 332 16.32 -13.56 8.96
CA GLY A 332 17.43 -14.41 8.58
C GLY A 332 18.79 -13.93 9.11
N PRO A 333 19.81 -14.77 8.97
CA PRO A 333 21.18 -14.43 9.37
C PRO A 333 21.67 -13.23 8.54
N ASP A 334 22.50 -12.40 9.16
CA ASP A 334 23.15 -11.24 8.54
C ASP A 334 22.19 -10.13 8.06
N ALA A 335 20.89 -10.14 8.47
CA ALA A 335 19.95 -9.10 8.11
C ALA A 335 20.36 -7.72 8.66
N ASP A 336 20.79 -7.68 9.93
CA ASP A 336 21.28 -6.46 10.57
C ASP A 336 22.54 -5.91 9.90
N ASP A 337 23.42 -6.79 9.44
CA ASP A 337 24.65 -6.41 8.74
C ASP A 337 24.34 -5.88 7.34
N ALA A 338 23.37 -6.46 6.63
CA ALA A 338 22.90 -5.94 5.35
C ALA A 338 22.28 -4.54 5.49
N ALA A 339 21.46 -4.33 6.53
CA ALA A 339 20.90 -3.03 6.84
C ALA A 339 21.99 -1.99 7.18
N ARG A 340 23.02 -2.41 7.94
CA ARG A 340 24.17 -1.55 8.26
C ARG A 340 24.97 -1.18 7.01
N ALA A 341 25.29 -2.16 6.15
CA ALA A 341 26.00 -1.90 4.90
C ALA A 341 25.24 -0.95 4.00
N TRP A 342 23.91 -1.08 3.95
CA TRP A 342 23.04 -0.15 3.23
C TRP A 342 23.06 1.27 3.82
N LEU A 343 22.99 1.39 5.16
CA LEU A 343 23.10 2.68 5.84
C LEU A 343 24.45 3.35 5.56
N ASP A 344 25.56 2.61 5.64
CA ASP A 344 26.90 3.10 5.34
C ASP A 344 26.97 3.64 3.89
N TRP A 345 26.38 2.91 2.94
CA TRP A 345 26.25 3.38 1.57
C TRP A 345 25.44 4.69 1.46
N MET A 346 24.32 4.79 2.16
CA MET A 346 23.48 6.02 2.15
C MET A 346 24.22 7.25 2.71
N LEU A 347 25.20 7.04 3.58
CA LEU A 347 25.98 8.12 4.19
C LEU A 347 27.14 8.59 3.31
N LEU A 348 27.48 7.85 2.25
CA LEU A 348 28.51 8.30 1.28
C LEU A 348 28.06 9.59 0.56
N PRO A 349 28.98 10.44 0.11
CA PRO A 349 28.67 11.55 -0.79
C PRO A 349 28.10 11.05 -2.11
N GLY A 350 26.97 11.57 -2.54
CA GLY A 350 26.40 11.32 -3.86
C GLY A 350 25.28 10.29 -3.98
N PRO A 351 25.00 9.36 -3.03
CA PRO A 351 23.83 8.49 -3.16
C PRO A 351 22.53 9.28 -3.19
N VAL A 352 21.68 8.96 -4.14
CA VAL A 352 20.30 9.51 -4.18
C VAL A 352 19.43 8.74 -3.19
N ILE A 353 18.92 9.44 -2.19
CA ILE A 353 18.08 8.91 -1.10
C ILE A 353 16.61 8.82 -1.52
#